data_70a4d9d761121abba14b1bbba898e5cd
#
_entry.id   70a4d9d761121abba14b1bbba898e5cd
#
_cell.length_a   1.000
_cell.length_b   1.000
_cell.length_c   1.000
_cell.angle_alpha   90.00
_cell.angle_beta   90.00
_cell.angle_gamma   90.00
#
_symmetry.space_group_name_H-M   'P 1'
#
loop_
_entity.id
_entity.type
_entity.pdbx_description
1 polymer ?
#
loop_
_entity_poly.entity_id
_entity_poly.type
_entity_poly.pdbx_seq_one_letter_code
_entity_poly.pdbx_strand_id
1 'polypeptide(L)'
;MNKALYEKLFSEQEKYRAWLLEQPPAKILNHAYEYSVREDIILTLEYHDVDDDQARVLLAQENLLGELFDAFEHRETNYMDVVSSTVYDLANTLLSEEEREKNKLRDLPIYYHSGEYARENGELDKYRESRAANIGCRDAIQEAIKNHYHDNRLDSAAVSEVVDKYNYHRVLYVLANTVRQKDWDGRFSQSNKDWAATMYIPEDKDGFNGDRNSAFCVEAHPTLVNGYIDMARDQFLLTQPLTGKDIQAEAKRINAFFEKNGEPNSPNKTHIMIEISPKFLQRAGTKDIEALQGSLSFFETLSFSTLKDRKGIFAMISKDQIREWPYGVKKPSALDKLKQPAKPGPKAEKKGSEPEL
;
A
#
# COMPACT_ATOMS: atom_id res chain seq x y z
N MET A 1 -23.65 14.98 1.01
CA MET A 1 -24.28 13.81 1.70
C MET A 1 -25.10 14.24 2.91
N ASN A 2 -24.70 15.22 3.71
CA ASN A 2 -25.42 15.67 4.92
C ASN A 2 -26.89 16.07 4.67
N LYS A 3 -27.19 16.75 3.55
CA LYS A 3 -28.58 17.04 3.18
C LYS A 3 -29.44 15.77 3.01
N ALA A 4 -28.92 14.74 2.39
CA ALA A 4 -29.65 13.48 2.23
C ALA A 4 -29.84 12.75 3.56
N LEU A 5 -28.86 12.86 4.46
CA LEU A 5 -28.93 12.33 5.83
C LEU A 5 -30.03 13.02 6.63
N TYR A 6 -30.07 14.36 6.60
CA TYR A 6 -31.12 15.14 7.23
C TYR A 6 -32.51 14.78 6.69
N GLU A 7 -32.67 14.71 5.35
CA GLU A 7 -33.95 14.35 4.71
C GLU A 7 -34.41 12.94 5.11
N LYS A 8 -33.49 12.00 5.26
CA LYS A 8 -33.78 10.64 5.74
C LYS A 8 -34.31 10.65 7.17
N LEU A 9 -33.58 11.25 8.09
CA LEU A 9 -33.99 11.33 9.51
C LEU A 9 -35.31 12.06 9.68
N PHE A 10 -35.48 13.15 8.96
CA PHE A 10 -36.76 13.88 8.95
C PHE A 10 -37.93 13.00 8.48
N SER A 11 -37.71 12.21 7.42
CA SER A 11 -38.71 11.25 6.93
C SER A 11 -39.03 10.15 7.95
N GLU A 12 -38.02 9.67 8.67
CA GLU A 12 -38.21 8.68 9.74
C GLU A 12 -39.00 9.27 10.91
N GLN A 13 -38.73 10.51 11.30
CA GLN A 13 -39.47 11.24 12.33
C GLN A 13 -40.93 11.45 11.94
N GLU A 14 -41.22 11.85 10.72
CA GLU A 14 -42.59 12.02 10.25
C GLU A 14 -43.37 10.70 10.24
N LYS A 15 -42.74 9.59 9.92
CA LYS A 15 -43.35 8.25 10.03
C LYS A 15 -43.63 7.89 11.49
N TYR A 16 -42.70 8.17 12.40
CA TYR A 16 -42.85 7.92 13.81
C TYR A 16 -43.97 8.81 14.42
N ARG A 17 -44.01 10.07 14.04
CA ARG A 17 -45.10 11.00 14.40
C ARG A 17 -46.46 10.52 13.93
N ALA A 18 -46.58 10.11 12.67
CA ALA A 18 -47.83 9.58 12.12
C ALA A 18 -48.32 8.36 12.93
N TRP A 19 -47.38 7.43 13.24
CA TRP A 19 -47.67 6.27 14.05
C TRP A 19 -48.14 6.67 15.47
N LEU A 20 -47.48 7.64 16.13
CA LEU A 20 -47.88 8.12 17.46
C LEU A 20 -49.29 8.68 17.47
N LEU A 21 -49.68 9.45 16.46
CA LEU A 21 -51.00 10.05 16.37
C LEU A 21 -52.13 9.00 16.28
N GLU A 22 -51.83 7.78 15.88
CA GLU A 22 -52.77 6.66 15.87
C GLU A 22 -52.87 5.93 17.22
N GLN A 23 -51.95 6.24 18.18
CA GLN A 23 -51.92 5.57 19.47
C GLN A 23 -52.84 6.20 20.50
N PRO A 24 -53.29 5.43 21.55
CA PRO A 24 -54.01 5.98 22.66
C PRO A 24 -53.19 7.05 23.43
N PRO A 25 -53.81 8.07 24.03
CA PRO A 25 -53.09 9.16 24.71
C PRO A 25 -52.07 8.72 25.76
N ALA A 26 -52.34 7.66 26.50
CA ALA A 26 -51.42 7.11 27.49
C ALA A 26 -50.14 6.54 26.83
N LYS A 27 -50.26 5.97 25.65
CA LYS A 27 -49.11 5.44 24.89
C LYS A 27 -48.30 6.59 24.27
N ILE A 28 -48.97 7.66 23.80
CA ILE A 28 -48.27 8.86 23.29
C ILE A 28 -47.40 9.46 24.38
N LEU A 29 -47.91 9.58 25.61
CA LEU A 29 -47.14 10.13 26.75
C LEU A 29 -45.90 9.26 27.08
N ASN A 30 -45.99 7.94 26.97
CA ASN A 30 -44.87 7.05 27.20
C ASN A 30 -43.75 7.22 26.20
N HIS A 31 -44.06 7.70 24.97
CA HIS A 31 -43.10 7.95 23.89
C HIS A 31 -42.74 9.45 23.73
N ALA A 32 -43.26 10.33 24.62
CA ALA A 32 -42.99 11.78 24.49
C ALA A 32 -41.51 12.14 24.63
N TYR A 33 -40.79 11.42 25.49
CA TYR A 33 -39.33 11.60 25.65
C TYR A 33 -38.59 11.17 24.41
N GLU A 34 -38.89 9.99 23.89
CA GLU A 34 -38.30 9.46 22.64
C GLU A 34 -38.55 10.42 21.47
N TYR A 35 -39.78 10.93 21.33
CA TYR A 35 -40.14 11.90 20.29
C TYR A 35 -39.27 13.16 20.39
N SER A 36 -39.11 13.72 21.57
CA SER A 36 -38.33 14.95 21.82
C SER A 36 -36.84 14.71 21.50
N VAL A 37 -36.26 13.61 21.97
CA VAL A 37 -34.84 13.27 21.70
C VAL A 37 -34.56 13.05 20.20
N ARG A 38 -35.48 12.41 19.48
CA ARG A 38 -35.40 12.25 18.04
C ARG A 38 -35.37 13.58 17.27
N GLU A 39 -36.18 14.58 17.73
CA GLU A 39 -36.11 15.93 17.17
C GLU A 39 -34.78 16.62 17.47
N ASP A 40 -34.21 16.46 18.67
CA ASP A 40 -32.90 17.00 19.01
C ASP A 40 -31.76 16.37 18.20
N ILE A 41 -31.85 15.10 17.90
CA ILE A 41 -30.90 14.41 16.99
C ILE A 41 -30.92 15.03 15.58
N ILE A 42 -32.13 15.28 15.05
CA ILE A 42 -32.28 15.92 13.73
C ILE A 42 -31.74 17.38 13.78
N LEU A 43 -32.05 18.12 14.84
CA LEU A 43 -31.53 19.45 15.03
C LEU A 43 -30.01 19.51 15.12
N THR A 44 -29.38 18.48 15.73
CA THR A 44 -27.91 18.38 15.79
C THR A 44 -27.31 18.39 14.41
N LEU A 45 -27.88 17.66 13.45
CA LEU A 45 -27.40 17.60 12.07
C LEU A 45 -27.72 18.82 11.21
N GLU A 46 -28.61 19.69 11.67
CA GLU A 46 -28.83 21.02 11.06
C GLU A 46 -27.67 21.98 11.35
N TYR A 47 -27.00 21.82 12.49
CA TYR A 47 -25.90 22.70 12.95
C TYR A 47 -24.53 22.07 12.91
N HIS A 48 -24.42 20.75 12.78
CA HIS A 48 -23.18 20.00 12.80
C HIS A 48 -23.14 18.98 11.66
N ASP A 49 -22.29 19.24 10.68
CA ASP A 49 -22.04 18.31 9.58
C ASP A 49 -21.16 17.12 10.04
N VAL A 50 -21.49 15.94 9.58
CA VAL A 50 -20.62 14.75 9.65
C VAL A 50 -19.81 14.65 8.34
N ASP A 51 -18.66 13.95 8.36
CA ASP A 51 -17.90 13.73 7.13
C ASP A 51 -18.65 12.81 6.14
N ASP A 52 -18.20 12.79 4.89
CA ASP A 52 -18.89 12.07 3.83
C ASP A 52 -18.91 10.55 4.05
N ASP A 53 -17.88 9.96 4.67
CA ASP A 53 -17.84 8.54 4.99
C ASP A 53 -18.79 8.19 6.14
N GLN A 54 -18.83 9.02 7.18
CA GLN A 54 -19.81 8.91 8.26
C GLN A 54 -21.24 9.04 7.73
N ALA A 55 -21.51 10.07 6.90
CA ALA A 55 -22.83 10.26 6.30
C ALA A 55 -23.26 9.06 5.45
N ARG A 56 -22.33 8.44 4.71
CA ARG A 56 -22.58 7.28 3.86
C ARG A 56 -23.02 6.07 4.68
N VAL A 57 -22.32 5.75 5.76
CA VAL A 57 -22.64 4.57 6.59
C VAL A 57 -23.91 4.77 7.38
N LEU A 58 -24.18 6.00 7.85
CA LEU A 58 -25.44 6.36 8.51
C LEU A 58 -26.62 6.24 7.53
N LEU A 59 -26.48 6.72 6.30
CA LEU A 59 -27.51 6.62 5.27
C LEU A 59 -27.88 5.15 4.91
N ALA A 60 -26.95 4.22 5.10
CA ALA A 60 -27.18 2.81 4.81
C ALA A 60 -28.08 2.07 5.82
N GLN A 61 -28.31 2.63 7.02
CA GLN A 61 -29.13 2.02 8.06
C GLN A 61 -30.63 2.17 7.71
N GLU A 62 -31.44 1.15 7.98
CA GLU A 62 -32.88 1.16 7.66
C GLU A 62 -33.70 2.04 8.63
N ASN A 63 -33.38 2.02 9.93
CA ASN A 63 -34.06 2.77 11.01
C ASN A 63 -33.06 3.61 11.81
N LEU A 64 -32.36 4.50 11.12
CA LEU A 64 -31.24 5.24 11.69
C LEU A 64 -31.64 6.07 12.93
N LEU A 65 -32.78 6.76 12.86
CA LEU A 65 -33.22 7.63 13.96
C LEU A 65 -33.57 6.81 15.21
N GLY A 66 -34.09 5.59 15.03
CA GLY A 66 -34.31 4.66 16.14
C GLY A 66 -33.01 4.19 16.76
N GLU A 67 -32.04 3.78 15.94
CA GLU A 67 -30.71 3.34 16.41
C GLU A 67 -29.95 4.45 17.14
N LEU A 68 -30.05 5.69 16.67
CA LEU A 68 -29.46 6.85 17.34
C LEU A 68 -30.13 7.12 18.69
N PHE A 69 -31.45 6.98 18.78
CA PHE A 69 -32.17 7.11 20.05
C PHE A 69 -31.74 6.01 21.04
N ASP A 70 -31.71 4.76 20.62
CA ASP A 70 -31.28 3.62 21.45
C ASP A 70 -29.84 3.81 21.97
N ALA A 71 -28.95 4.27 21.10
CA ALA A 71 -27.57 4.58 21.49
C ALA A 71 -27.47 5.73 22.48
N PHE A 72 -28.36 6.72 22.38
CA PHE A 72 -28.43 7.87 23.28
C PHE A 72 -28.98 7.47 24.65
N GLU A 73 -30.04 6.62 24.72
CA GLU A 73 -30.70 6.21 25.98
C GLU A 73 -29.71 5.56 26.96
N HIS A 74 -28.66 4.93 26.48
CA HIS A 74 -27.63 4.30 27.30
C HIS A 74 -26.57 5.25 27.87
N ARG A 75 -26.69 6.57 27.65
CA ARG A 75 -25.72 7.59 28.07
C ARG A 75 -26.32 8.57 29.07
N GLU A 76 -25.62 8.79 30.18
CA GLU A 76 -26.00 9.80 31.20
C GLU A 76 -25.22 11.12 30.98
N THR A 77 -25.92 12.27 31.11
CA THR A 77 -25.47 13.65 31.34
C THR A 77 -25.16 14.53 30.11
N ASN A 78 -25.35 15.83 30.28
CA ASN A 78 -25.18 16.98 29.35
C ASN A 78 -25.86 16.78 27.98
N TYR A 79 -27.15 16.90 27.98
CA TYR A 79 -28.09 16.53 26.93
C TYR A 79 -27.63 16.79 25.49
N MET A 80 -27.27 18.01 25.13
CA MET A 80 -26.90 18.32 23.72
C MET A 80 -25.52 17.84 23.35
N ASP A 81 -24.53 17.85 24.25
CA ASP A 81 -23.21 17.33 23.99
C ASP A 81 -23.23 15.80 23.83
N VAL A 82 -24.10 15.11 24.59
CA VAL A 82 -24.30 13.66 24.49
C VAL A 82 -25.00 13.31 23.17
N VAL A 83 -26.03 14.05 22.75
CA VAL A 83 -26.70 13.86 21.45
C VAL A 83 -25.68 13.98 20.32
N SER A 84 -24.89 15.05 20.30
CA SER A 84 -23.88 15.27 19.28
C SER A 84 -22.83 14.13 19.26
N SER A 85 -22.26 13.80 20.44
CA SER A 85 -21.27 12.72 20.53
C SER A 85 -21.83 11.36 20.11
N THR A 86 -23.12 11.10 20.39
CA THR A 86 -23.77 9.84 20.00
C THR A 86 -23.83 9.66 18.49
N VAL A 87 -24.12 10.73 17.73
CA VAL A 87 -24.11 10.69 16.25
C VAL A 87 -22.72 10.32 15.74
N TYR A 88 -21.68 10.98 16.22
CA TYR A 88 -20.30 10.70 15.80
C TYR A 88 -19.82 9.29 16.19
N ASP A 89 -20.16 8.84 17.39
CA ASP A 89 -19.72 7.54 17.88
C ASP A 89 -20.40 6.38 17.12
N LEU A 90 -21.69 6.52 16.80
CA LEU A 90 -22.36 5.52 15.96
C LEU A 90 -21.76 5.50 14.56
N ALA A 91 -21.55 6.66 13.93
CA ALA A 91 -20.93 6.74 12.62
C ALA A 91 -19.54 6.11 12.61
N ASN A 92 -18.70 6.39 13.60
CA ASN A 92 -17.36 5.80 13.72
C ASN A 92 -17.41 4.30 13.96
N THR A 93 -18.39 3.81 14.71
CA THR A 93 -18.61 2.37 14.93
C THR A 93 -18.93 1.68 13.61
N LEU A 94 -19.89 2.22 12.85
CA LEU A 94 -20.30 1.68 11.56
C LEU A 94 -19.17 1.72 10.52
N LEU A 95 -18.38 2.79 10.50
CA LEU A 95 -17.18 2.87 9.66
C LEU A 95 -16.17 1.79 10.02
N SER A 96 -15.92 1.59 11.32
CA SER A 96 -14.99 0.56 11.80
C SER A 96 -15.45 -0.85 11.45
N GLU A 97 -16.75 -1.12 11.51
CA GLU A 97 -17.35 -2.39 11.10
C GLU A 97 -17.25 -2.61 9.59
N GLU A 98 -17.53 -1.57 8.80
CA GLU A 98 -17.37 -1.61 7.34
C GLU A 98 -15.92 -1.85 6.93
N GLU A 99 -14.96 -1.14 7.54
CA GLU A 99 -13.53 -1.35 7.31
C GLU A 99 -13.09 -2.77 7.69
N ARG A 100 -13.62 -3.30 8.81
CA ARG A 100 -13.33 -4.67 9.25
C ARG A 100 -13.85 -5.70 8.25
N GLU A 101 -15.08 -5.55 7.75
CA GLU A 101 -15.62 -6.45 6.74
C GLU A 101 -14.88 -6.31 5.40
N LYS A 102 -14.54 -5.09 4.97
CA LYS A 102 -13.72 -4.82 3.78
C LYS A 102 -12.35 -5.46 3.87
N ASN A 103 -11.71 -5.37 5.05
CA ASN A 103 -10.37 -5.89 5.28
C ASN A 103 -10.35 -7.39 5.65
N LYS A 104 -11.51 -8.00 5.89
CA LYS A 104 -11.60 -9.40 6.31
C LYS A 104 -10.85 -10.38 5.40
N LEU A 105 -10.98 -10.24 4.09
CA LEU A 105 -10.25 -11.05 3.12
C LEU A 105 -8.78 -10.65 3.00
N ARG A 106 -8.49 -9.36 3.15
CA ARG A 106 -7.14 -8.80 3.10
C ARG A 106 -6.28 -9.28 4.27
N ASP A 107 -6.87 -9.33 5.47
CA ASP A 107 -6.18 -9.67 6.71
C ASP A 107 -6.22 -11.16 7.02
N LEU A 108 -7.03 -11.93 6.27
CA LEU A 108 -7.12 -13.37 6.45
C LEU A 108 -5.76 -14.04 6.17
N PRO A 109 -5.17 -14.77 7.12
CA PRO A 109 -3.87 -15.41 6.91
C PRO A 109 -3.94 -16.53 5.87
N ILE A 110 -2.83 -16.75 5.17
CA ILE A 110 -2.66 -17.93 4.33
C ILE A 110 -2.39 -19.13 5.24
N TYR A 111 -3.13 -20.21 5.03
CA TYR A 111 -2.89 -21.47 5.73
C TYR A 111 -1.85 -22.28 4.95
N TYR A 112 -0.68 -22.52 5.59
CA TYR A 112 0.49 -23.13 4.95
C TYR A 112 0.64 -24.62 5.21
N HIS A 113 -0.45 -25.35 5.51
CA HIS A 113 -0.44 -26.79 5.68
C HIS A 113 -1.48 -27.45 4.76
N SER A 114 -1.35 -28.78 4.55
CA SER A 114 -2.30 -29.55 3.75
C SER A 114 -3.65 -29.71 4.45
N GLY A 115 -4.70 -30.06 3.70
CA GLY A 115 -6.00 -30.40 4.26
C GLY A 115 -5.95 -31.63 5.17
N GLU A 116 -5.06 -32.58 4.91
CA GLU A 116 -4.82 -33.74 5.79
C GLU A 116 -4.29 -33.30 7.16
N TYR A 117 -3.26 -32.47 7.17
CA TYR A 117 -2.72 -31.89 8.41
C TYR A 117 -3.79 -31.09 9.17
N ALA A 118 -4.58 -30.28 8.48
CA ALA A 118 -5.65 -29.49 9.08
C ALA A 118 -6.71 -30.38 9.75
N ARG A 119 -7.03 -31.54 9.15
CA ARG A 119 -7.98 -32.51 9.70
C ARG A 119 -7.42 -33.16 10.99
N GLU A 120 -6.15 -33.56 10.96
CA GLU A 120 -5.49 -34.20 12.11
C GLU A 120 -5.32 -33.23 13.28
N ASN A 121 -5.16 -31.96 13.04
CA ASN A 121 -4.92 -30.94 14.06
C ASN A 121 -6.18 -30.13 14.44
N GLY A 122 -7.37 -30.45 13.91
CA GLY A 122 -8.60 -29.73 14.22
C GLY A 122 -8.68 -28.32 13.64
N GLU A 123 -7.93 -28.01 12.55
CA GLU A 123 -7.80 -26.70 11.93
C GLU A 123 -8.53 -26.60 10.56
N LEU A 124 -9.47 -27.51 10.30
CA LEU A 124 -10.18 -27.58 9.01
C LEU A 124 -10.88 -26.27 8.62
N ASP A 125 -11.40 -25.51 9.59
CA ASP A 125 -12.08 -24.26 9.30
C ASP A 125 -11.10 -23.19 8.79
N LYS A 126 -9.93 -23.05 9.43
CA LYS A 126 -8.84 -22.16 8.97
C LYS A 126 -8.37 -22.54 7.56
N TYR A 127 -8.22 -23.84 7.31
CA TYR A 127 -7.86 -24.36 5.98
C TYR A 127 -8.91 -24.00 4.94
N ARG A 128 -10.20 -24.28 5.23
CA ARG A 128 -11.32 -23.99 4.31
C ARG A 128 -11.46 -22.50 4.00
N GLU A 129 -11.37 -21.65 5.01
CA GLU A 129 -11.43 -20.19 4.85
C GLU A 129 -10.28 -19.68 3.99
N SER A 130 -9.05 -20.09 4.29
CA SER A 130 -7.89 -19.71 3.47
C SER A 130 -7.99 -20.22 2.04
N ARG A 131 -8.46 -21.46 1.84
CA ARG A 131 -8.65 -22.04 0.50
C ARG A 131 -9.74 -21.31 -0.28
N ALA A 132 -10.86 -20.98 0.34
CA ALA A 132 -11.92 -20.19 -0.28
C ALA A 132 -11.42 -18.80 -0.68
N ALA A 133 -10.63 -18.15 0.15
CA ALA A 133 -10.00 -16.86 -0.16
C ALA A 133 -8.97 -16.98 -1.30
N ASN A 134 -8.21 -18.07 -1.41
CA ASN A 134 -7.31 -18.32 -2.52
C ASN A 134 -8.07 -18.49 -3.85
N ILE A 135 -9.21 -19.21 -3.82
CA ILE A 135 -10.09 -19.36 -4.98
C ILE A 135 -10.68 -18.00 -5.38
N GLY A 136 -11.21 -17.23 -4.43
CA GLY A 136 -11.73 -15.89 -4.70
C GLY A 136 -10.66 -14.92 -5.22
N CYS A 137 -9.42 -15.02 -4.72
CA CYS A 137 -8.30 -14.25 -5.24
C CYS A 137 -7.94 -14.63 -6.68
N ARG A 138 -7.95 -15.92 -7.03
CA ARG A 138 -7.80 -16.41 -8.41
C ARG A 138 -8.86 -15.79 -9.33
N ASP A 139 -10.12 -15.84 -8.92
CA ASP A 139 -11.23 -15.31 -9.72
C ASP A 139 -11.10 -13.80 -9.92
N ALA A 140 -10.74 -13.08 -8.87
CA ALA A 140 -10.47 -11.64 -8.94
C ALA A 140 -9.31 -11.30 -9.89
N ILE A 141 -8.22 -12.08 -9.88
CA ILE A 141 -7.11 -11.91 -10.83
C ILE A 141 -7.59 -12.13 -12.28
N GLN A 142 -8.39 -13.17 -12.53
CA GLN A 142 -8.91 -13.46 -13.86
C GLN A 142 -9.81 -12.34 -14.37
N GLU A 143 -10.68 -11.83 -13.52
CA GLU A 143 -11.56 -10.71 -13.82
C GLU A 143 -10.77 -9.42 -14.05
N ALA A 144 -9.81 -9.10 -13.19
CA ALA A 144 -8.94 -7.94 -13.35
C ALA A 144 -8.15 -7.99 -14.66
N ILE A 145 -7.58 -9.13 -15.03
CA ILE A 145 -6.90 -9.32 -16.32
C ILE A 145 -7.87 -9.03 -17.47
N LYS A 146 -9.10 -9.52 -17.40
CA LYS A 146 -10.12 -9.31 -18.45
C LYS A 146 -10.54 -7.84 -18.56
N ASN A 147 -10.73 -7.18 -17.42
CA ASN A 147 -11.27 -5.82 -17.36
C ASN A 147 -10.23 -4.76 -17.69
N HIS A 148 -8.95 -5.03 -17.44
CA HIS A 148 -7.85 -4.08 -17.62
C HIS A 148 -6.92 -4.39 -18.80
N TYR A 149 -7.33 -5.31 -19.69
CA TYR A 149 -6.57 -5.59 -20.91
C TYR A 149 -7.17 -4.84 -22.09
N HIS A 150 -6.53 -3.76 -22.50
CA HIS A 150 -6.95 -2.91 -23.62
C HIS A 150 -5.73 -2.60 -24.51
N ASP A 151 -5.96 -2.48 -25.82
CA ASP A 151 -4.93 -2.10 -26.81
C ASP A 151 -3.65 -2.95 -26.73
N ASN A 152 -3.80 -4.26 -26.52
CA ASN A 152 -2.72 -5.22 -26.32
C ASN A 152 -1.80 -4.92 -25.12
N ARG A 153 -2.31 -4.21 -24.13
CA ARG A 153 -1.61 -3.88 -22.87
C ARG A 153 -2.48 -4.20 -21.67
N LEU A 154 -1.85 -4.69 -20.64
CA LEU A 154 -2.46 -4.86 -19.33
C LEU A 154 -2.12 -3.65 -18.46
N ASP A 155 -3.15 -3.00 -17.89
CA ASP A 155 -2.96 -1.85 -17.00
C ASP A 155 -2.48 -2.32 -15.62
N SER A 156 -1.61 -1.53 -15.01
CA SER A 156 -1.13 -1.77 -13.62
C SER A 156 -2.23 -1.69 -12.56
N ALA A 157 -3.33 -1.00 -12.84
CA ALA A 157 -4.52 -0.95 -11.99
C ALA A 157 -5.14 -2.34 -11.74
N ALA A 158 -4.98 -3.28 -12.69
CA ALA A 158 -5.40 -4.67 -12.53
C ALA A 158 -4.81 -5.34 -11.29
N VAL A 159 -3.57 -5.02 -10.94
CA VAL A 159 -2.91 -5.57 -9.75
C VAL A 159 -3.42 -4.87 -8.49
N SER A 160 -3.50 -3.54 -8.51
CA SER A 160 -3.90 -2.75 -7.34
C SER A 160 -5.31 -3.12 -6.86
N GLU A 161 -6.25 -3.29 -7.78
CA GLU A 161 -7.63 -3.70 -7.46
C GLU A 161 -7.69 -5.01 -6.67
N VAL A 162 -6.93 -6.02 -7.08
CA VAL A 162 -6.92 -7.32 -6.40
C VAL A 162 -6.14 -7.26 -5.09
N VAL A 163 -5.04 -6.52 -5.05
CA VAL A 163 -4.21 -6.35 -3.85
C VAL A 163 -4.95 -5.63 -2.74
N ASP A 164 -5.77 -4.62 -3.07
CA ASP A 164 -6.60 -3.90 -2.09
C ASP A 164 -7.57 -4.83 -1.37
N LYS A 165 -8.05 -5.88 -2.05
CA LYS A 165 -8.97 -6.87 -1.50
C LYS A 165 -8.28 -8.04 -0.79
N TYR A 166 -7.14 -8.53 -1.31
CA TYR A 166 -6.54 -9.81 -0.89
C TYR A 166 -5.11 -9.69 -0.33
N ASN A 167 -4.51 -8.52 -0.33
CA ASN A 167 -3.10 -8.20 -0.09
C ASN A 167 -2.08 -8.88 -1.03
N TYR A 168 -0.85 -8.34 -1.05
CA TYR A 168 0.22 -8.87 -1.92
C TYR A 168 0.59 -10.32 -1.61
N HIS A 169 0.60 -10.73 -0.35
CA HIS A 169 1.04 -12.08 0.02
C HIS A 169 0.13 -13.14 -0.60
N ARG A 170 -1.20 -12.94 -0.52
CA ARG A 170 -2.15 -13.87 -1.13
C ARG A 170 -2.12 -13.84 -2.65
N VAL A 171 -2.07 -12.65 -3.25
CA VAL A 171 -1.95 -12.50 -4.72
C VAL A 171 -0.72 -13.24 -5.22
N LEU A 172 0.45 -13.00 -4.62
CA LEU A 172 1.69 -13.66 -5.00
C LEU A 172 1.67 -15.17 -4.74
N TYR A 173 1.02 -15.62 -3.67
CA TYR A 173 0.84 -17.04 -3.37
C TYR A 173 0.03 -17.76 -4.46
N VAL A 174 -1.10 -17.20 -4.87
CA VAL A 174 -1.95 -17.74 -5.94
C VAL A 174 -1.23 -17.74 -7.29
N LEU A 175 -0.49 -16.68 -7.60
CA LEU A 175 0.29 -16.58 -8.83
C LEU A 175 1.45 -17.57 -8.85
N ALA A 176 2.18 -17.74 -7.76
CA ALA A 176 3.26 -18.73 -7.65
C ALA A 176 2.72 -20.15 -7.79
N ASN A 177 1.57 -20.46 -7.19
CA ASN A 177 0.89 -21.73 -7.40
C ASN A 177 0.56 -21.96 -8.87
N THR A 178 0.02 -20.95 -9.55
CA THR A 178 -0.32 -21.02 -10.97
C THR A 178 0.90 -21.34 -11.83
N VAL A 179 2.04 -20.67 -11.61
CA VAL A 179 3.28 -20.93 -12.33
C VAL A 179 3.77 -22.36 -12.07
N ARG A 180 3.77 -22.83 -10.83
CA ARG A 180 4.22 -24.20 -10.48
C ARG A 180 3.34 -25.27 -11.09
N GLN A 181 2.03 -25.07 -11.16
CA GLN A 181 1.09 -26.00 -11.78
C GLN A 181 1.23 -26.03 -13.32
N LYS A 182 1.74 -24.96 -13.92
CA LYS A 182 1.91 -24.79 -15.37
C LYS A 182 3.39 -24.61 -15.77
N ASP A 183 4.32 -25.17 -15.01
CA ASP A 183 5.79 -25.00 -15.23
C ASP A 183 6.25 -25.50 -16.60
N TRP A 184 5.56 -26.49 -17.17
CA TRP A 184 5.76 -26.99 -18.52
C TRP A 184 5.47 -25.96 -19.62
N ASP A 185 4.72 -24.88 -19.33
CA ASP A 185 4.37 -23.86 -20.32
C ASP A 185 5.53 -22.90 -20.57
N GLY A 186 6.06 -22.91 -21.79
CA GLY A 186 7.18 -22.05 -22.20
C GLY A 186 6.86 -20.55 -22.27
N ARG A 187 5.60 -20.14 -22.07
CA ARG A 187 5.18 -18.73 -22.06
C ARG A 187 5.40 -18.05 -20.71
N PHE A 188 5.62 -18.82 -19.64
CA PHE A 188 6.13 -18.27 -18.39
C PHE A 188 7.63 -18.04 -18.48
N SER A 189 8.10 -16.85 -18.05
CA SER A 189 9.52 -16.53 -18.04
C SER A 189 10.27 -17.37 -17.03
N GLN A 190 11.56 -17.66 -17.30
CA GLN A 190 12.42 -18.39 -16.35
C GLN A 190 12.49 -17.64 -15.01
N SER A 191 12.55 -16.31 -15.02
CA SER A 191 12.53 -15.50 -13.80
C SER A 191 11.28 -15.73 -12.94
N ASN A 192 10.10 -15.92 -13.55
CA ASN A 192 8.88 -16.21 -12.82
C ASN A 192 8.82 -17.64 -12.32
N LYS A 193 9.38 -18.60 -13.07
CA LYS A 193 9.53 -19.98 -12.60
C LYS A 193 10.47 -20.09 -11.42
N ASP A 194 11.64 -19.46 -11.51
CA ASP A 194 12.63 -19.43 -10.42
C ASP A 194 12.06 -18.76 -9.16
N TRP A 195 11.36 -17.65 -9.33
CA TRP A 195 10.67 -16.99 -8.23
C TRP A 195 9.59 -17.88 -7.61
N ALA A 196 8.71 -18.48 -8.40
CA ALA A 196 7.65 -19.35 -7.90
C ALA A 196 8.21 -20.58 -7.17
N ALA A 197 9.38 -21.08 -7.57
CA ALA A 197 10.06 -22.17 -6.88
C ALA A 197 10.53 -21.78 -5.46
N THR A 198 10.77 -20.49 -5.18
CA THR A 198 11.15 -20.03 -3.84
C THR A 198 9.97 -19.95 -2.87
N MET A 199 8.74 -19.92 -3.38
CA MET A 199 7.53 -19.80 -2.56
C MET A 199 7.16 -21.15 -1.94
N TYR A 200 6.93 -21.17 -0.63
CA TYR A 200 6.41 -22.36 0.03
C TYR A 200 4.91 -22.52 -0.23
N ILE A 201 4.53 -23.58 -0.93
CA ILE A 201 3.15 -23.94 -1.22
C ILE A 201 3.00 -25.41 -0.87
N PRO A 202 2.22 -25.77 0.16
CA PRO A 202 2.03 -27.16 0.54
C PRO A 202 1.33 -27.93 -0.60
N GLU A 203 1.75 -29.16 -0.82
CA GLU A 203 1.05 -30.05 -1.73
C GLU A 203 -0.21 -30.54 -1.05
N ASP A 204 -1.36 -30.21 -1.63
CA ASP A 204 -2.65 -30.70 -1.17
C ASP A 204 -3.03 -31.95 -1.96
N LYS A 205 -3.04 -33.08 -1.28
CA LYS A 205 -3.41 -34.38 -1.86
C LYS A 205 -4.91 -34.64 -1.90
N ASP A 206 -5.70 -33.77 -1.25
CA ASP A 206 -7.16 -33.92 -1.11
C ASP A 206 -7.96 -33.48 -2.36
N GLY A 207 -7.30 -33.18 -3.47
CA GLY A 207 -8.00 -32.89 -4.72
C GLY A 207 -8.70 -34.13 -5.24
N PHE A 208 -9.99 -34.01 -5.61
CA PHE A 208 -10.87 -35.08 -6.09
C PHE A 208 -10.29 -35.88 -7.28
N ASN A 209 -9.28 -35.37 -7.96
CA ASN A 209 -8.56 -36.01 -9.09
C ASN A 209 -7.05 -36.10 -8.87
N GLY A 210 -6.54 -35.92 -7.66
CA GLY A 210 -5.09 -35.82 -7.42
C GLY A 210 -4.47 -34.50 -7.93
N ASP A 211 -5.28 -33.55 -8.36
CA ASP A 211 -4.86 -32.26 -8.87
C ASP A 211 -4.50 -31.33 -7.69
N ARG A 212 -3.23 -31.25 -7.44
CA ARG A 212 -2.62 -30.47 -6.38
C ARG A 212 -2.90 -28.98 -6.60
N ASN A 213 -3.72 -28.38 -5.75
CA ASN A 213 -3.97 -26.93 -5.76
C ASN A 213 -4.49 -26.34 -7.10
N SER A 214 -4.99 -27.18 -8.02
CA SER A 214 -5.56 -26.71 -9.29
C SER A 214 -6.74 -25.76 -9.11
N ALA A 215 -7.48 -25.88 -8.00
CA ALA A 215 -8.66 -25.08 -7.71
C ALA A 215 -8.37 -23.57 -7.66
N PHE A 216 -7.16 -23.15 -7.36
CA PHE A 216 -6.78 -21.73 -7.36
C PHE A 216 -5.65 -21.40 -8.35
N CYS A 217 -5.61 -22.12 -9.49
CA CYS A 217 -4.81 -21.73 -10.64
C CYS A 217 -5.53 -20.69 -11.50
N VAL A 218 -4.85 -19.63 -11.87
CA VAL A 218 -5.39 -18.60 -12.77
C VAL A 218 -5.51 -19.18 -14.18
N GLU A 219 -6.73 -19.16 -14.73
CA GLU A 219 -7.05 -19.67 -16.06
C GLU A 219 -7.26 -18.53 -17.07
N ALA A 220 -6.22 -17.73 -17.27
CA ALA A 220 -6.15 -16.75 -18.33
C ALA A 220 -5.01 -17.10 -19.31
N HIS A 221 -4.93 -16.35 -20.42
CA HIS A 221 -3.85 -16.61 -21.39
C HIS A 221 -2.48 -16.50 -20.72
N PRO A 222 -1.61 -17.49 -20.80
CA PRO A 222 -0.37 -17.56 -20.03
C PRO A 222 0.55 -16.35 -20.19
N THR A 223 0.59 -15.73 -21.36
CA THR A 223 1.36 -14.49 -21.57
C THR A 223 0.81 -13.32 -20.73
N LEU A 224 -0.52 -13.22 -20.58
CA LEU A 224 -1.15 -12.18 -19.74
C LEU A 224 -0.91 -12.46 -18.26
N VAL A 225 -1.02 -13.72 -17.85
CA VAL A 225 -0.69 -14.13 -16.48
C VAL A 225 0.77 -13.83 -16.17
N ASN A 226 1.69 -14.14 -17.09
CA ASN A 226 3.12 -13.83 -16.91
C ASN A 226 3.35 -12.33 -16.75
N GLY A 227 2.72 -11.48 -17.58
CA GLY A 227 2.80 -10.03 -17.46
C GLY A 227 2.17 -9.50 -16.14
N TYR A 228 1.06 -10.09 -15.70
CA TYR A 228 0.45 -9.77 -14.42
C TYR A 228 1.37 -10.11 -13.23
N ILE A 229 2.06 -11.26 -13.29
CA ILE A 229 3.05 -11.65 -12.28
C ILE A 229 4.19 -10.63 -12.21
N ASP A 230 4.73 -10.21 -13.35
CA ASP A 230 5.81 -9.24 -13.41
C ASP A 230 5.37 -7.91 -12.74
N MET A 231 4.17 -7.41 -13.07
CA MET A 231 3.61 -6.21 -12.45
C MET A 231 3.37 -6.38 -10.95
N ALA A 232 2.80 -7.51 -10.51
CA ALA A 232 2.52 -7.75 -9.10
C ALA A 232 3.81 -7.83 -8.26
N ARG A 233 4.83 -8.49 -8.78
CA ARG A 233 6.16 -8.56 -8.15
C ARG A 233 6.85 -7.20 -8.10
N ASP A 234 6.77 -6.43 -9.18
CA ASP A 234 7.31 -5.07 -9.24
C ASP A 234 6.63 -4.15 -8.24
N GLN A 235 5.29 -4.15 -8.19
CA GLN A 235 4.53 -3.34 -7.22
C GLN A 235 4.81 -3.79 -5.78
N PHE A 236 4.85 -5.08 -5.51
CA PHE A 236 5.22 -5.59 -4.19
C PHE A 236 6.61 -5.14 -3.77
N LEU A 237 7.59 -5.20 -4.70
CA LEU A 237 8.94 -4.73 -4.42
C LEU A 237 8.96 -3.25 -4.00
N LEU A 238 8.11 -2.42 -4.60
CA LEU A 238 7.99 -0.99 -4.24
C LEU A 238 7.45 -0.77 -2.82
N THR A 239 6.74 -1.72 -2.24
CA THR A 239 6.26 -1.64 -0.84
C THR A 239 7.33 -2.07 0.17
N GLN A 240 8.41 -2.71 -0.28
CA GLN A 240 9.45 -3.21 0.61
C GLN A 240 10.53 -2.14 0.86
N PRO A 241 11.05 -2.02 2.08
CA PRO A 241 12.19 -1.15 2.34
C PRO A 241 13.41 -1.59 1.51
N LEU A 242 14.27 -0.64 1.17
CA LEU A 242 15.53 -0.94 0.50
C LEU A 242 16.43 -1.78 1.41
N THR A 243 17.09 -2.75 0.80
CA THR A 243 18.11 -3.56 1.48
C THR A 243 19.51 -3.09 1.06
N GLY A 244 20.51 -3.43 1.85
CA GLY A 244 21.91 -3.19 1.47
C GLY A 244 22.29 -3.81 0.11
N LYS A 245 21.64 -4.92 -0.28
CA LYS A 245 21.83 -5.54 -1.60
C LYS A 245 21.25 -4.67 -2.74
N ASP A 246 20.09 -4.03 -2.52
CA ASP A 246 19.49 -3.11 -3.51
C ASP A 246 20.41 -1.91 -3.72
N ILE A 247 20.94 -1.33 -2.64
CA ILE A 247 21.89 -0.21 -2.69
C ILE A 247 23.17 -0.59 -3.44
N GLN A 248 23.73 -1.77 -3.17
CA GLN A 248 24.92 -2.26 -3.86
C GLN A 248 24.65 -2.57 -5.35
N ALA A 249 23.48 -3.11 -5.68
CA ALA A 249 23.09 -3.35 -7.06
C ALA A 249 22.98 -2.04 -7.86
N GLU A 250 22.34 -1.01 -7.29
CA GLU A 250 22.23 0.30 -7.94
C GLU A 250 23.59 0.98 -8.05
N ALA A 251 24.42 0.93 -7.01
CA ALA A 251 25.79 1.43 -7.04
C ALA A 251 26.62 0.75 -8.14
N LYS A 252 26.51 -0.58 -8.28
CA LYS A 252 27.19 -1.34 -9.35
C LYS A 252 26.73 -0.90 -10.74
N ARG A 253 25.43 -0.66 -10.92
CA ARG A 253 24.87 -0.18 -12.18
C ARG A 253 25.44 1.20 -12.56
N ILE A 254 25.48 2.12 -11.59
CA ILE A 254 26.00 3.47 -11.78
C ILE A 254 27.51 3.43 -12.07
N ASN A 255 28.28 2.68 -11.26
CA ASN A 255 29.72 2.56 -11.46
C ASN A 255 30.08 1.98 -12.84
N ALA A 256 29.37 0.89 -13.26
CA ALA A 256 29.58 0.29 -14.57
C ALA A 256 29.27 1.25 -15.73
N PHE A 257 28.25 2.12 -15.55
CA PHE A 257 27.94 3.14 -16.55
C PHE A 257 29.07 4.15 -16.69
N PHE A 258 29.61 4.65 -15.58
CA PHE A 258 30.71 5.61 -15.62
C PHE A 258 32.02 4.98 -16.08
N GLU A 259 32.33 3.75 -15.71
CA GLU A 259 33.47 3.00 -16.25
C GLU A 259 33.43 2.90 -17.77
N LYS A 260 32.24 2.65 -18.33
CA LYS A 260 32.06 2.50 -19.77
C LYS A 260 32.02 3.84 -20.53
N ASN A 261 31.46 4.89 -19.92
CA ASN A 261 31.15 6.16 -20.60
C ASN A 261 31.99 7.33 -20.09
N GLY A 262 32.83 7.12 -19.10
CA GLY A 262 33.66 8.16 -18.46
C GLY A 262 34.89 8.61 -19.24
N GLU A 263 35.15 8.06 -20.46
CA GLU A 263 36.29 8.47 -21.26
C GLU A 263 36.18 9.93 -21.74
N PRO A 264 37.28 10.71 -21.60
CA PRO A 264 37.29 12.16 -21.90
C PRO A 264 37.21 12.52 -23.37
N ASN A 265 37.07 11.55 -24.27
CA ASN A 265 37.28 11.72 -25.70
C ASN A 265 36.13 12.37 -26.49
N SER A 266 35.11 12.93 -25.85
CA SER A 266 34.10 13.73 -26.58
C SER A 266 34.24 15.21 -26.27
N PRO A 267 34.76 16.02 -27.18
CA PRO A 267 35.02 17.45 -26.95
C PRO A 267 33.77 18.27 -26.67
N ASN A 268 32.58 17.71 -26.95
CA ASN A 268 31.30 18.42 -26.84
C ASN A 268 30.48 18.06 -25.59
N LYS A 269 30.94 17.12 -24.77
CA LYS A 269 30.21 16.77 -23.54
C LYS A 269 30.66 17.63 -22.36
N THR A 270 29.75 18.42 -21.82
CA THR A 270 29.99 19.20 -20.58
C THR A 270 29.80 18.39 -19.32
N HIS A 271 28.96 17.36 -19.39
CA HIS A 271 28.62 16.48 -18.25
C HIS A 271 28.33 15.06 -18.77
N ILE A 272 28.68 14.07 -17.96
CA ILE A 272 28.18 12.69 -18.09
C ILE A 272 27.24 12.44 -16.95
N MET A 273 26.05 11.89 -17.25
CA MET A 273 25.02 11.65 -16.25
C MET A 273 24.29 10.34 -16.49
N ILE A 274 23.83 9.72 -15.42
CA ILE A 274 22.93 8.58 -15.43
C ILE A 274 21.80 8.84 -14.44
N GLU A 275 20.57 8.56 -14.83
CA GLU A 275 19.44 8.63 -13.94
C GLU A 275 19.52 7.50 -12.89
N ILE A 276 19.31 7.84 -11.63
CA ILE A 276 19.11 6.86 -10.57
C ILE A 276 17.77 6.20 -10.83
N SER A 277 17.73 4.87 -10.73
CA SER A 277 16.53 4.09 -11.04
C SER A 277 15.29 4.66 -10.35
N PRO A 278 14.23 5.00 -11.06
CA PRO A 278 12.97 5.45 -10.45
C PRO A 278 12.43 4.46 -9.41
N LYS A 279 12.56 3.15 -9.66
CA LYS A 279 12.17 2.10 -8.70
C LYS A 279 13.01 2.16 -7.41
N PHE A 280 14.28 2.51 -7.50
CA PHE A 280 15.11 2.75 -6.34
C PHE A 280 14.65 3.99 -5.57
N LEU A 281 14.45 5.11 -6.29
CA LEU A 281 14.07 6.40 -5.68
C LEU A 281 12.70 6.35 -4.99
N GLN A 282 11.74 5.59 -5.51
CA GLN A 282 10.42 5.42 -4.89
C GLN A 282 10.48 4.75 -3.52
N ARG A 283 11.53 3.97 -3.26
CA ARG A 283 11.75 3.24 -2.01
C ARG A 283 12.76 3.91 -1.09
N ALA A 284 13.58 4.82 -1.64
CA ALA A 284 14.74 5.39 -0.95
C ALA A 284 14.34 6.53 -0.03
N GLY A 285 14.78 6.43 1.23
CA GLY A 285 14.87 7.57 2.15
C GLY A 285 16.21 8.29 2.04
N THR A 286 16.36 9.40 2.79
CA THR A 286 17.60 10.19 2.80
C THR A 286 18.84 9.34 3.12
N LYS A 287 18.74 8.43 4.10
CA LYS A 287 19.83 7.54 4.51
C LYS A 287 20.24 6.56 3.40
N ASP A 288 19.29 6.11 2.59
CA ASP A 288 19.57 5.19 1.48
C ASP A 288 20.32 5.89 0.35
N ILE A 289 19.97 7.16 0.08
CA ILE A 289 20.70 8.00 -0.89
C ILE A 289 22.14 8.26 -0.41
N GLU A 290 22.35 8.56 0.87
CA GLU A 290 23.67 8.73 1.47
C GLU A 290 24.49 7.42 1.38
N ALA A 291 23.86 6.27 1.66
CA ALA A 291 24.49 4.96 1.56
C ALA A 291 24.83 4.60 0.10
N LEU A 292 23.95 4.93 -0.85
CA LEU A 292 24.23 4.80 -2.28
C LEU A 292 25.44 5.63 -2.68
N GLN A 293 25.46 6.92 -2.32
CA GLN A 293 26.58 7.81 -2.60
C GLN A 293 27.89 7.28 -2.02
N GLY A 294 27.88 6.80 -0.77
CA GLY A 294 29.03 6.19 -0.13
C GLY A 294 29.51 4.88 -0.78
N SER A 295 28.64 4.21 -1.56
CA SER A 295 28.94 2.96 -2.25
C SER A 295 29.47 3.16 -3.68
N LEU A 296 29.48 4.40 -4.19
CA LEU A 296 30.01 4.70 -5.51
C LEU A 296 31.55 4.73 -5.47
N SER A 297 32.19 4.24 -6.54
CA SER A 297 33.63 4.16 -6.64
C SER A 297 34.31 5.53 -6.64
N PHE A 298 33.58 6.56 -7.07
CA PHE A 298 34.07 7.92 -7.29
C PHE A 298 33.21 8.94 -6.54
N PHE A 299 32.79 8.61 -5.32
CA PHE A 299 31.83 9.41 -4.54
C PHE A 299 32.28 10.85 -4.28
N GLU A 300 33.59 11.14 -4.29
CA GLU A 300 34.14 12.51 -4.10
C GLU A 300 33.97 13.39 -5.36
N THR A 301 33.82 12.77 -6.52
CA THR A 301 33.70 13.46 -7.81
C THR A 301 32.30 13.40 -8.38
N LEU A 302 31.43 12.51 -7.89
CA LEU A 302 30.03 12.41 -8.30
C LEU A 302 29.14 13.35 -7.48
N SER A 303 28.25 14.02 -8.14
CA SER A 303 27.17 14.79 -7.51
C SER A 303 25.82 14.26 -7.92
N PHE A 304 24.87 14.27 -6.97
CA PHE A 304 23.46 14.05 -7.27
C PHE A 304 22.81 15.40 -7.54
N SER A 305 22.15 15.55 -8.67
CA SER A 305 21.46 16.77 -9.00
C SER A 305 20.12 16.51 -9.67
N THR A 306 19.17 17.41 -9.42
CA THR A 306 17.91 17.47 -10.15
C THR A 306 18.07 18.44 -11.33
N LEU A 307 17.62 18.05 -12.50
CA LEU A 307 17.64 18.89 -13.68
C LEU A 307 16.30 19.59 -13.83
N LYS A 308 16.32 20.90 -14.17
CA LYS A 308 15.09 21.71 -14.32
C LYS A 308 14.12 21.15 -15.35
N ASP A 309 14.64 20.52 -16.41
CA ASP A 309 13.86 20.05 -17.55
C ASP A 309 13.58 18.53 -17.51
N ARG A 310 14.01 17.83 -16.47
CA ARG A 310 13.85 16.39 -16.33
C ARG A 310 13.40 16.03 -14.93
N LYS A 311 12.34 15.23 -14.83
CA LYS A 311 11.94 14.61 -13.56
C LYS A 311 12.93 13.49 -13.26
N GLY A 312 13.49 13.48 -12.05
CA GLY A 312 14.40 12.43 -11.60
C GLY A 312 15.62 12.98 -10.85
N ILE A 313 16.39 12.10 -10.28
CA ILE A 313 17.69 12.38 -9.67
C ILE A 313 18.76 11.71 -10.50
N PHE A 314 19.84 12.44 -10.76
CA PHE A 314 20.91 12.00 -11.65
C PHE A 314 22.23 11.95 -10.90
N ALA A 315 22.97 10.85 -11.04
CA ALA A 315 24.39 10.83 -10.75
C ALA A 315 25.14 11.48 -11.91
N MET A 316 25.94 12.52 -11.61
CA MET A 316 26.54 13.37 -12.65
C MET A 316 28.01 13.65 -12.33
N ILE A 317 28.82 13.67 -13.38
CA ILE A 317 30.21 14.13 -13.37
C ILE A 317 30.35 15.32 -14.31
N SER A 318 30.95 16.41 -13.84
CA SER A 318 31.29 17.57 -14.64
C SER A 318 32.47 17.31 -15.58
N LYS A 319 32.63 18.13 -16.63
CA LYS A 319 33.74 18.01 -17.59
C LYS A 319 35.11 18.13 -16.91
N ASP A 320 35.23 18.98 -15.91
CA ASP A 320 36.49 19.18 -15.19
C ASP A 320 36.85 17.97 -14.34
N GLN A 321 35.84 17.37 -13.69
CA GLN A 321 35.99 16.11 -12.96
C GLN A 321 36.34 14.93 -13.90
N ILE A 322 35.80 14.93 -15.13
CA ILE A 322 36.13 13.90 -16.15
C ILE A 322 37.62 13.94 -16.52
N ARG A 323 38.22 15.14 -16.58
CA ARG A 323 39.65 15.30 -16.90
C ARG A 323 40.55 14.78 -15.78
N GLU A 324 40.10 14.88 -14.54
CA GLU A 324 40.81 14.44 -13.35
C GLU A 324 40.52 12.98 -12.98
N TRP A 325 39.58 12.34 -13.72
CA TRP A 325 39.19 10.96 -13.48
C TRP A 325 40.36 10.02 -13.77
N PRO A 326 41.01 9.49 -12.74
CA PRO A 326 42.08 8.54 -12.95
C PRO A 326 41.45 7.16 -13.20
N TYR A 327 41.48 6.73 -14.43
CA TYR A 327 41.07 5.38 -14.82
C TYR A 327 41.77 4.36 -13.93
N GLY A 328 41.00 3.58 -13.16
CA GLY A 328 41.53 2.47 -12.35
C GLY A 328 42.01 2.80 -10.96
N VAL A 329 41.69 3.98 -10.40
CA VAL A 329 41.99 4.26 -8.97
C VAL A 329 41.10 3.40 -8.10
N LYS A 330 41.71 2.46 -7.40
CA LYS A 330 41.05 1.68 -6.35
C LYS A 330 40.56 2.63 -5.26
N LYS A 331 39.30 2.46 -4.83
CA LYS A 331 38.77 3.11 -3.63
C LYS A 331 39.79 3.00 -2.51
N PRO A 332 40.21 4.10 -1.86
CA PRO A 332 41.08 3.99 -0.70
C PRO A 332 40.39 3.12 0.36
N SER A 333 41.12 2.14 0.86
CA SER A 333 40.59 1.25 1.89
C SER A 333 40.27 2.07 3.16
N ALA A 334 39.41 1.53 4.03
CA ALA A 334 39.17 2.17 5.34
C ALA A 334 40.47 2.46 6.12
N LEU A 335 41.48 1.63 5.94
CA LEU A 335 42.83 1.80 6.48
C LEU A 335 43.57 2.97 5.84
N ASP A 336 43.41 3.21 4.55
CA ASP A 336 44.06 4.32 3.85
C ASP A 336 43.42 5.66 4.23
N LYS A 337 42.10 5.66 4.52
CA LYS A 337 41.39 6.85 5.04
C LYS A 337 41.84 7.23 6.46
N LEU A 338 42.15 6.25 7.29
CA LEU A 338 42.69 6.48 8.64
C LEU A 338 44.15 7.01 8.66
N LYS A 339 44.90 6.82 7.58
CA LYS A 339 46.28 7.29 7.42
C LYS A 339 46.37 8.69 6.81
N GLN A 340 45.27 9.27 6.31
CA GLN A 340 45.31 10.66 5.86
C GLN A 340 45.26 11.61 7.04
N PRO A 341 46.17 12.61 7.08
CA PRO A 341 46.14 13.62 8.15
C PRO A 341 44.81 14.38 8.07
N ALA A 342 44.18 14.56 9.23
CA ALA A 342 42.92 15.30 9.34
C ALA A 342 43.08 16.66 8.67
N LYS A 343 42.15 17.01 7.73
CA LYS A 343 42.11 18.34 7.12
C LYS A 343 42.05 19.37 8.24
N PRO A 344 42.92 20.41 8.24
CA PRO A 344 42.89 21.45 9.26
C PRO A 344 41.49 22.10 9.23
N GLY A 345 40.79 22.04 10.36
CA GLY A 345 39.49 22.68 10.55
C GLY A 345 39.57 24.19 10.23
N PRO A 346 38.49 24.84 9.86
CA PRO A 346 38.46 26.26 9.60
C PRO A 346 39.00 27.02 10.84
N LYS A 347 40.02 27.85 10.62
CA LYS A 347 40.57 28.71 11.67
C LYS A 347 39.47 29.61 12.20
N ALA A 348 39.15 29.51 13.48
CA ALA A 348 38.28 30.45 14.16
C ALA A 348 38.84 31.87 14.00
N GLU A 349 38.13 32.76 13.34
CA GLU A 349 38.42 34.18 13.31
C GLU A 349 38.32 34.71 14.75
N LYS A 350 39.44 35.21 15.28
CA LYS A 350 39.49 35.98 16.53
C LYS A 350 38.70 37.29 16.30
N LYS A 351 37.55 37.44 16.94
CA LYS A 351 36.89 38.72 17.12
C LYS A 351 37.87 39.68 17.82
N GLY A 352 38.25 40.71 17.09
CA GLY A 352 39.00 41.82 17.66
C GLY A 352 38.19 42.57 18.71
N SER A 353 38.78 42.85 19.83
CA SER A 353 38.28 43.71 20.89
C SER A 353 38.22 45.15 20.35
N GLU A 354 37.06 45.80 20.38
CA GLU A 354 36.93 47.22 20.26
C GLU A 354 37.52 47.94 21.53
N PRO A 355 38.24 49.05 21.36
CA PRO A 355 38.64 49.85 22.50
C PRO A 355 37.52 50.79 22.90
N GLU A 356 37.25 50.87 24.20
CA GLU A 356 36.43 51.91 24.84
C GLU A 356 36.99 53.32 24.54
N LEU A 357 36.05 54.20 24.17
CA LEU A 357 36.05 55.64 24.49
C LEU A 357 34.59 56.14 24.58
#